data_525e5a0394e0d65a72c7212aac33b0a4
#
_entry.id   525e5a0394e0d65a72c7212aac33b0a4
#
_cell.length_a   1.000
_cell.length_b   1.000
_cell.length_c   1.000
_cell.angle_alpha   90.00
_cell.angle_beta   90.00
_cell.angle_gamma   90.00
#
_symmetry.space_group_name_H-M   'P 1'
#
loop_
_entity.id
_entity.type
_entity.pdbx_description
1 polymer ?
#
loop_
_entity_poly.entity_id
_entity_poly.type
_entity_poly.pdbx_seq_one_letter_code
_entity_poly.pdbx_strand_id
1 'polypeptide(L)'
;MTLNVSAQPNSNGVKVYLSLGSNLGDRHSLLRSAIDLIGSRIGHVTAVSSFIETKPVGFKSENNFINCAFCIRTDMSPFDLLHATQQIERELGRTVKSSAGVYSDRPIDIDILTYGNAHIDTPELKIPHPQMRKRDFVMIPLKEIL
;
A
#
# COMPACT_ATOMS: atom_id res chain seq x y z
N MET A 1 -2.67 -20.24 19.63
CA MET A 1 -2.34 -19.73 19.74
C MET A 1 -2.24 -19.36 19.60
N THR A 2 -2.08 -19.54 19.35
CA THR A 2 -1.75 -19.03 19.34
C THR A 2 -1.59 -18.71 18.92
N LEU A 3 -1.40 -18.85 18.58
CA LEU A 3 -1.01 -18.42 18.32
C LEU A 3 -0.71 -18.18 18.10
N ASN A 4 -0.55 -18.35 18.14
CA ASN A 4 -0.15 -18.02 18.04
C ASN A 4 0.22 -17.99 17.69
N VAL A 5 0.29 -18.25 17.63
CA VAL A 5 0.72 -18.10 17.47
C VAL A 5 1.18 -18.24 17.01
N SER A 6 1.39 -18.30 17.08
CA SER A 6 1.72 -18.47 16.87
C SER A 6 2.15 -18.37 16.22
N ALA A 7 2.06 -19.18 17.04
CA ALA A 7 2.88 -19.18 15.86
C ALA A 7 2.62 -17.96 14.99
N GLN A 8 3.58 -17.57 14.33
CA GLN A 8 3.42 -16.48 13.37
C GLN A 8 3.18 -17.11 11.99
N PRO A 9 1.92 -17.37 11.60
CA PRO A 9 1.66 -18.15 10.39
C PRO A 9 2.31 -17.55 9.16
N ASN A 10 2.42 -16.21 9.11
CA ASN A 10 2.92 -15.50 7.94
C ASN A 10 4.38 -15.08 8.03
N SER A 11 5.09 -15.53 9.08
CA SER A 11 6.50 -15.17 9.26
C SER A 11 7.38 -15.70 8.13
N ASN A 12 6.97 -16.80 7.49
CA ASN A 12 7.68 -17.42 6.37
C ASN A 12 7.07 -17.07 5.01
N GLY A 13 6.07 -16.19 4.99
CA GLY A 13 5.47 -15.77 3.75
C GLY A 13 6.38 -14.87 2.92
N VAL A 14 5.91 -14.51 1.73
CA VAL A 14 6.66 -13.63 0.84
C VAL A 14 6.69 -12.22 1.42
N LYS A 15 7.85 -11.59 1.34
CA LYS A 15 8.03 -10.21 1.78
C LYS A 15 7.51 -9.26 0.70
N VAL A 16 6.59 -8.39 1.08
CA VAL A 16 5.95 -7.44 0.18
C VAL A 16 6.09 -6.04 0.74
N TYR A 17 6.57 -5.11 -0.08
CA TYR A 17 6.58 -3.69 0.27
C TYR A 17 5.41 -3.00 -0.42
N LEU A 18 4.71 -2.16 0.34
CA LEU A 18 3.53 -1.42 -0.14
C LEU A 18 3.67 0.05 0.22
N SER A 19 2.97 0.88 -0.55
CA SER A 19 2.86 2.32 -0.31
C SER A 19 1.41 2.67 -0.06
N LEU A 20 1.16 3.55 0.90
CA LEU A 20 -0.16 4.10 1.19
C LEU A 20 -0.15 5.60 1.00
N GLY A 21 -1.27 6.14 0.51
CA GLY A 21 -1.48 7.57 0.44
C GLY A 21 -2.93 7.94 0.65
N SER A 22 -3.17 9.11 1.23
CA SER A 22 -4.51 9.68 1.41
C SER A 22 -4.42 11.19 1.32
N ASN A 23 -5.33 11.82 0.54
CA ASN A 23 -5.44 13.26 0.51
C ASN A 23 -6.88 13.74 0.65
N LEU A 24 -7.76 12.91 1.20
CA LEU A 24 -9.17 13.22 1.38
C LEU A 24 -9.66 12.59 2.66
N GLY A 25 -10.39 13.36 3.47
CA GLY A 25 -10.93 12.89 4.74
C GLY A 25 -9.91 12.93 5.87
N ASP A 26 -10.08 12.09 6.88
CA ASP A 26 -9.13 11.95 8.00
C ASP A 26 -7.97 11.07 7.56
N ARG A 27 -6.96 11.71 6.96
CA ARG A 27 -5.85 11.04 6.27
C ARG A 27 -5.07 10.08 7.17
N HIS A 28 -4.69 10.52 8.36
CA HIS A 28 -3.94 9.68 9.30
C HIS A 28 -4.75 8.47 9.76
N SER A 29 -6.02 8.70 10.09
CA SER A 29 -6.92 7.62 10.51
C SER A 29 -7.13 6.60 9.40
N LEU A 30 -7.28 7.09 8.16
CA LEU A 30 -7.46 6.20 6.99
C LEU A 30 -6.22 5.34 6.73
N LEU A 31 -5.02 5.90 6.86
CA LEU A 31 -3.80 5.11 6.72
C LEU A 31 -3.70 4.04 7.80
N ARG A 32 -3.98 4.39 9.06
CA ARG A 32 -3.96 3.43 10.15
C ARG A 32 -4.97 2.32 9.96
N SER A 33 -6.18 2.68 9.53
CA SER A 33 -7.23 1.69 9.25
C SER A 33 -6.82 0.74 8.14
N ALA A 34 -6.20 1.25 7.08
CA ALA A 34 -5.71 0.41 5.98
C ALA A 34 -4.65 -0.57 6.48
N ILE A 35 -3.69 -0.11 7.28
CA ILE A 35 -2.65 -0.97 7.84
C ILE A 35 -3.26 -2.06 8.72
N ASP A 36 -4.22 -1.69 9.57
CA ASP A 36 -4.90 -2.66 10.46
C ASP A 36 -5.66 -3.71 9.66
N LEU A 37 -6.39 -3.31 8.62
CA LEU A 37 -7.14 -4.25 7.77
C LEU A 37 -6.20 -5.17 7.00
N ILE A 38 -5.10 -4.63 6.49
CA ILE A 38 -4.09 -5.44 5.81
C ILE A 38 -3.48 -6.45 6.78
N GLY A 39 -3.16 -6.00 7.99
CA GLY A 39 -2.59 -6.87 9.01
C GLY A 39 -3.52 -8.01 9.43
N SER A 40 -4.82 -7.75 9.46
CA SER A 40 -5.80 -8.77 9.88
C SER A 40 -6.24 -9.70 8.76
N ARG A 41 -6.18 -9.25 7.48
CA ARG A 41 -6.77 -10.00 6.36
C ARG A 41 -5.75 -10.56 5.39
N ILE A 42 -4.58 -9.95 5.28
CA ILE A 42 -3.65 -10.23 4.17
C ILE A 42 -2.36 -10.85 4.66
N GLY A 43 -1.72 -10.25 5.64
CA GLY A 43 -0.45 -10.76 6.11
C GLY A 43 0.10 -9.99 7.30
N HIS A 44 1.15 -10.53 7.87
CA HIS A 44 1.77 -9.96 9.07
C HIS A 44 2.56 -8.68 8.71
N VAL A 45 2.22 -7.58 9.35
CA VAL A 45 2.94 -6.29 9.16
C VAL A 45 4.23 -6.34 9.96
N THR A 46 5.37 -6.21 9.28
CA THR A 46 6.70 -6.33 9.89
C THR A 46 7.38 -4.98 10.09
N ALA A 47 7.03 -3.97 9.32
CA ALA A 47 7.61 -2.64 9.45
C ALA A 47 6.66 -1.59 8.87
N VAL A 48 6.62 -0.42 9.48
CA VAL A 48 5.86 0.74 9.00
C VAL A 48 6.75 1.96 9.08
N SER A 49 6.81 2.75 8.02
CA SER A 49 7.57 4.00 8.00
C SER A 49 6.84 5.10 8.78
N SER A 50 7.51 6.22 8.97
CA SER A 50 6.83 7.44 9.41
C SER A 50 5.83 7.89 8.33
N PHE A 51 4.84 8.67 8.75
CA PHE A 51 3.88 9.29 7.84
C PHE A 51 4.43 10.65 7.43
N ILE A 52 4.47 10.91 6.13
CA ILE A 52 4.98 12.19 5.61
C ILE A 52 3.91 12.89 4.79
N GLU A 53 3.93 14.21 4.82
CA GLU A 53 3.01 15.01 4.02
C GLU A 53 3.69 15.45 2.73
N THR A 54 2.98 15.29 1.60
CA THR A 54 3.50 15.63 0.28
C THR A 54 2.45 16.33 -0.57
N LYS A 55 2.91 17.08 -1.56
CA LYS A 55 2.00 17.72 -2.52
C LYS A 55 1.54 16.72 -3.57
N PRO A 56 0.33 16.91 -4.14
CA PRO A 56 -0.14 16.05 -5.23
C PRO A 56 0.83 16.05 -6.42
N VAL A 57 0.98 14.89 -7.05
CA VAL A 57 1.82 14.69 -8.23
C VAL A 57 0.91 14.26 -9.39
N GLY A 58 1.00 14.96 -10.53
CA GLY A 58 0.26 14.61 -11.72
C GLY A 58 -1.12 15.27 -11.84
N PHE A 59 -1.54 16.08 -10.87
CA PHE A 59 -2.79 16.82 -10.90
C PHE A 59 -2.74 17.99 -9.91
N LYS A 60 -3.66 18.94 -10.10
CA LYS A 60 -3.77 20.09 -9.19
C LYS A 60 -4.81 19.80 -8.12
N SER A 61 -4.44 20.05 -6.87
CA SER A 61 -5.35 19.94 -5.73
C SER A 61 -4.79 20.79 -4.60
N GLU A 62 -5.68 21.31 -3.74
CA GLU A 62 -5.30 21.97 -2.52
C GLU A 62 -5.05 20.95 -1.39
N ASN A 63 -5.40 19.69 -1.62
CA ASN A 63 -5.30 18.63 -0.61
C ASN A 63 -3.97 17.90 -0.74
N ASN A 64 -3.08 18.10 0.22
CA ASN A 64 -1.83 17.35 0.28
C ASN A 64 -2.08 15.92 0.71
N PHE A 65 -1.21 15.02 0.26
CA PHE A 65 -1.21 13.63 0.67
C PHE A 65 -0.50 13.46 2.00
N ILE A 66 -0.96 12.49 2.78
CA ILE A 66 -0.14 11.81 3.80
C ILE A 66 0.23 10.46 3.20
N ASN A 67 1.52 10.14 3.23
CA ASN A 67 2.06 8.91 2.65
C ASN A 67 2.87 8.14 3.66
N CYS A 68 2.89 6.82 3.52
CA CYS A 68 3.82 5.95 4.22
C CYS A 68 4.12 4.72 3.39
N ALA A 69 5.16 3.99 3.79
CA ALA A 69 5.47 2.68 3.24
C ALA A 69 5.41 1.66 4.37
N PHE A 70 5.11 0.42 4.04
CA PHE A 70 5.12 -0.64 5.04
C PHE A 70 5.47 -1.97 4.37
N CYS A 71 5.87 -2.91 5.20
CA CYS A 71 6.29 -4.24 4.76
C CYS A 71 5.41 -5.29 5.43
N ILE A 72 5.01 -6.29 4.66
CA ILE A 72 4.27 -7.43 5.19
C ILE A 72 4.90 -8.74 4.74
N ARG A 73 4.53 -9.82 5.44
CA ARG A 73 4.75 -11.20 5.00
C ARG A 73 3.39 -11.81 4.71
N THR A 74 3.22 -12.39 3.53
CA THR A 74 1.92 -12.93 3.12
C THR A 74 2.06 -14.24 2.35
N ASP A 75 1.04 -15.09 2.48
CA ASP A 75 0.91 -16.31 1.69
C ASP A 75 0.01 -16.10 0.45
N MET A 76 -0.57 -14.91 0.29
CA MET A 76 -1.39 -14.61 -0.87
C MET A 76 -0.56 -14.53 -2.14
N SER A 77 -1.13 -14.99 -3.27
CA SER A 77 -0.54 -14.75 -4.58
C SER A 77 -0.58 -13.26 -4.92
N PRO A 78 0.24 -12.80 -5.88
CA PRO A 78 0.24 -11.39 -6.25
C PRO A 78 -1.13 -10.85 -6.68
N PHE A 79 -1.91 -11.60 -7.45
CA PHE A 79 -3.22 -11.15 -7.91
C PHE A 79 -4.27 -11.18 -6.81
N ASP A 80 -4.22 -12.19 -5.93
CA ASP A 80 -5.10 -12.22 -4.76
C ASP A 80 -4.80 -11.04 -3.83
N LEU A 81 -3.52 -10.72 -3.65
CA LEU A 81 -3.10 -9.56 -2.89
C LEU A 81 -3.64 -8.26 -3.50
N LEU A 82 -3.53 -8.10 -4.81
CA LEU A 82 -4.06 -6.93 -5.51
C LEU A 82 -5.56 -6.79 -5.25
N HIS A 83 -6.33 -7.86 -5.43
CA HIS A 83 -7.78 -7.83 -5.24
C HIS A 83 -8.15 -7.52 -3.78
N ALA A 84 -7.41 -8.07 -2.83
CA ALA A 84 -7.65 -7.81 -1.40
C ALA A 84 -7.37 -6.34 -1.06
N THR A 85 -6.30 -5.76 -1.58
CA THR A 85 -6.01 -4.33 -1.34
C THR A 85 -7.05 -3.42 -1.99
N GLN A 86 -7.53 -3.77 -3.17
CA GLN A 86 -8.60 -3.03 -3.83
C GLN A 86 -9.91 -3.09 -3.05
N GLN A 87 -10.21 -4.23 -2.44
CA GLN A 87 -11.38 -4.37 -1.58
C GLN A 87 -11.29 -3.45 -0.36
N ILE A 88 -10.11 -3.37 0.25
CA ILE A 88 -9.88 -2.47 1.38
C ILE A 88 -10.05 -1.01 0.96
N GLU A 89 -9.53 -0.64 -0.21
CA GLU A 89 -9.74 0.72 -0.74
C GLU A 89 -11.22 1.05 -0.85
N ARG A 90 -12.02 0.14 -1.37
CA ARG A 90 -13.47 0.35 -1.50
C ARG A 90 -14.15 0.48 -0.14
N GLU A 91 -13.79 -0.36 0.83
CA GLU A 91 -14.36 -0.30 2.18
C GLU A 91 -14.03 1.00 2.90
N LEU A 92 -12.88 1.60 2.59
CA LEU A 92 -12.45 2.86 3.18
C LEU A 92 -12.93 4.08 2.39
N GLY A 93 -13.81 3.86 1.41
CA GLY A 93 -14.52 4.94 0.74
C GLY A 93 -14.02 5.33 -0.64
N ARG A 94 -13.04 4.62 -1.19
CA ARG A 94 -12.55 4.92 -2.54
C ARG A 94 -13.49 4.32 -3.58
N THR A 95 -14.28 5.16 -4.24
CA THR A 95 -15.25 4.73 -5.25
C THR A 95 -14.76 4.93 -6.68
N VAL A 96 -13.76 5.81 -6.87
CA VAL A 96 -13.20 6.10 -8.19
C VAL A 96 -11.71 5.82 -8.15
N LYS A 97 -11.24 4.97 -9.06
CA LYS A 97 -9.83 4.66 -9.17
C LYS A 97 -9.21 5.43 -10.33
N SER A 98 -7.97 5.89 -10.15
CA SER A 98 -7.21 6.52 -11.22
C SER A 98 -6.99 5.54 -12.36
N SER A 99 -7.16 6.00 -13.60
CA SER A 99 -6.94 5.19 -14.79
C SER A 99 -6.48 6.07 -15.94
N ALA A 100 -5.77 5.47 -16.90
CA ALA A 100 -5.30 6.17 -18.10
C ALA A 100 -4.60 7.50 -17.80
N GLY A 101 -3.84 7.57 -16.70
CA GLY A 101 -3.11 8.78 -16.31
C GLY A 101 -3.96 9.87 -15.67
N VAL A 102 -5.24 9.63 -15.45
CA VAL A 102 -6.13 10.58 -14.77
C VAL A 102 -6.07 10.32 -13.28
N TYR A 103 -5.68 11.33 -12.50
CA TYR A 103 -5.57 11.25 -11.04
C TYR A 103 -6.58 12.20 -10.40
N SER A 104 -7.02 11.84 -9.19
CA SER A 104 -7.99 12.61 -8.43
C SER A 104 -7.68 12.52 -6.94
N ASP A 105 -8.30 13.40 -6.16
CA ASP A 105 -8.29 13.28 -4.70
C ASP A 105 -8.93 11.95 -4.30
N ARG A 106 -8.37 11.31 -3.26
CA ARG A 106 -8.82 9.98 -2.86
C ARG A 106 -8.59 9.75 -1.37
N PRO A 107 -9.56 9.07 -0.70
CA PRO A 107 -9.40 8.77 0.72
C PRO A 107 -8.26 7.80 1.00
N ILE A 108 -8.01 6.85 0.08
CA ILE A 108 -6.95 5.87 0.26
C ILE A 108 -6.44 5.36 -1.09
N ASP A 109 -5.13 5.18 -1.16
CA ASP A 109 -4.45 4.59 -2.31
C ASP A 109 -3.45 3.59 -1.78
N ILE A 110 -3.56 2.34 -2.22
CA ILE A 110 -2.67 1.25 -1.81
C ILE A 110 -1.95 0.73 -3.04
N ASP A 111 -0.63 0.86 -3.07
CA ASP A 111 0.19 0.38 -4.18
C ASP A 111 1.10 -0.74 -3.72
N ILE A 112 1.13 -1.84 -4.48
CA ILE A 112 2.09 -2.92 -4.28
C ILE A 112 3.39 -2.50 -4.97
N LEU A 113 4.46 -2.37 -4.20
CA LEU A 113 5.75 -1.93 -4.73
C LEU A 113 6.59 -3.10 -5.21
N THR A 114 6.79 -4.09 -4.35
CA THR A 114 7.54 -5.30 -4.66
C THR A 114 6.84 -6.50 -4.02
N TYR A 115 7.08 -7.67 -4.61
CA TYR A 115 6.58 -8.94 -4.08
C TYR A 115 7.73 -9.93 -4.19
N GLY A 116 8.50 -10.07 -3.09
CA GLY A 116 9.72 -10.85 -3.12
C GLY A 116 10.62 -10.42 -4.27
N ASN A 117 11.06 -11.36 -5.07
CA ASN A 117 11.86 -11.11 -6.27
C ASN A 117 11.05 -11.24 -7.56
N ALA A 118 9.73 -11.22 -7.48
CA ALA A 118 8.87 -11.44 -8.64
C ALA A 118 8.94 -10.29 -9.63
N HIS A 119 8.77 -10.62 -10.88
CA HIS A 119 8.61 -9.68 -11.99
C HIS A 119 7.31 -10.02 -12.69
N ILE A 120 6.36 -9.08 -12.67
CA ILE A 120 5.05 -9.25 -13.27
C ILE A 120 4.78 -8.04 -14.16
N ASP A 121 4.36 -8.29 -15.39
CA ASP A 121 4.04 -7.21 -16.32
C ASP A 121 2.74 -7.56 -17.04
N THR A 122 1.62 -7.14 -16.43
CA THR A 122 0.28 -7.30 -16.98
C THR A 122 -0.43 -5.95 -16.96
N PRO A 123 -1.53 -5.81 -17.72
CA PRO A 123 -2.32 -4.57 -17.64
C PRO A 123 -2.82 -4.25 -16.25
N GLU A 124 -3.10 -5.27 -15.42
CA GLU A 124 -3.67 -5.09 -14.09
C GLU A 124 -2.62 -4.87 -13.02
N LEU A 125 -1.44 -5.47 -13.17
CA LEU A 125 -0.44 -5.51 -12.11
C LEU A 125 0.97 -5.51 -12.70
N LYS A 126 1.78 -4.57 -12.22
CA LYS A 126 3.19 -4.47 -12.61
C LYS A 126 4.03 -4.47 -11.35
N ILE A 127 4.93 -5.46 -11.24
CA ILE A 127 5.83 -5.64 -10.10
C ILE A 127 7.26 -5.85 -10.64
N PRO A 128 8.26 -5.11 -10.18
CA PRO A 128 8.18 -3.97 -9.25
C PRO A 128 7.36 -2.83 -9.84
N HIS A 129 6.76 -2.00 -8.96
CA HIS A 129 5.97 -0.86 -9.41
C HIS A 129 6.81 0.03 -10.32
N PRO A 130 6.36 0.32 -11.55
CA PRO A 130 7.22 0.92 -12.57
C PRO A 130 7.67 2.35 -12.26
N GLN A 131 6.91 3.07 -11.41
CA GLN A 131 7.19 4.46 -11.11
C GLN A 131 7.75 4.70 -9.71
N MET A 132 7.94 3.64 -8.91
CA MET A 132 8.30 3.82 -7.50
C MET A 132 9.61 4.60 -7.31
N ARG A 133 10.62 4.31 -8.13
CA ARG A 133 11.96 4.95 -7.98
C ARG A 133 11.97 6.41 -8.38
N LYS A 134 10.95 6.87 -9.10
CA LYS A 134 10.83 8.25 -9.58
C LYS A 134 9.99 9.11 -8.65
N ARG A 135 9.44 8.53 -7.57
CA ARG A 135 8.49 9.20 -6.68
C ARG A 135 9.09 9.32 -5.28
N ASP A 136 9.44 10.54 -4.90
CA ASP A 136 9.98 10.80 -3.56
C ASP A 136 8.99 10.43 -2.47
N PHE A 137 7.68 10.63 -2.70
CA PHE A 137 6.66 10.28 -1.72
C PHE A 137 6.55 8.77 -1.50
N VAL A 138 7.15 7.95 -2.37
CA VAL A 138 7.28 6.51 -2.20
C VAL A 138 8.65 6.19 -1.61
N MET A 139 9.72 6.71 -2.22
CA MET A 139 11.09 6.29 -1.87
C MET A 139 11.54 6.81 -0.51
N ILE A 140 11.14 8.01 -0.12
CA ILE A 140 11.56 8.56 1.19
C ILE A 140 11.05 7.67 2.33
N PRO A 141 9.74 7.39 2.43
CA PRO A 141 9.29 6.48 3.49
C PRO A 141 9.80 5.04 3.31
N LEU A 142 9.92 4.57 2.08
CA LEU A 142 10.39 3.21 1.82
C LEU A 142 11.81 3.00 2.35
N LYS A 143 12.70 3.96 2.17
CA LYS A 143 14.09 3.86 2.63
C LYS A 143 14.21 3.72 4.14
N GLU A 144 13.21 4.18 4.90
CA GLU A 144 13.22 4.02 6.36
C GLU A 144 13.11 2.56 6.79
N ILE A 145 12.54 1.71 5.96
CA ILE A 145 12.19 0.34 6.35
C ILE A 145 12.88 -0.74 5.50
N LEU A 146 13.73 -0.32 4.58
CA LEU A 146 14.52 -1.29 3.81
C LEU A 146 15.61 -1.93 4.65
#